data_022bbb8ac49302d7c9f7c8f141fcdc7b
#
_entry.id   022bbb8ac49302d7c9f7c8f141fcdc7b
#
_cell.length_a   1.000
_cell.length_b   1.000
_cell.length_c   1.000
_cell.angle_alpha   90.00
_cell.angle_beta   90.00
_cell.angle_gamma   90.00
#
_symmetry.space_group_name_H-M   'P 1'
#
loop_
_entity.id
_entity.type
_entity.pdbx_description
1 polymer ?
#
loop_
_entity_poly.entity_id
_entity_poly.type
_entity_poly.pdbx_seq_one_letter_code
_entity_poly.pdbx_strand_id
1 'polypeptide(L)'
;MTDKKAHILDVAMQLFAEKGFEGSSIRDLAARAGVNVAMVNYYFGSKEKLFESMVAQKASYTRGVLDEIVKNTTLSDIEKIDAVIDTYVDRLFTNRVFHRVIHQELMLSQRESLQQSIADIIFPNSLLIKEILEEGTRKGNFKKVDPPLVIATLVGTINQVLLSRKMCNKLLNREASYIPYDDDQFVQRVRRHIKQLMRDHLLP
;
A
#
# COMPACT_ATOMS: atom_id res chain seq x y z
N MET A 1 17.16 -21.03 -7.18
CA MET A 1 16.55 -20.23 -8.27
C MET A 1 15.66 -19.10 -7.74
N THR A 2 15.02 -19.26 -6.61
CA THR A 2 14.14 -18.27 -5.95
C THR A 2 14.87 -16.98 -5.54
N ASP A 3 16.14 -17.09 -5.18
CA ASP A 3 16.98 -15.99 -4.69
C ASP A 3 17.23 -14.89 -5.76
N LYS A 4 17.57 -15.27 -7.00
CA LYS A 4 17.88 -14.30 -8.06
C LYS A 4 16.67 -13.49 -8.51
N LYS A 5 15.47 -14.11 -8.55
CA LYS A 5 14.24 -13.40 -8.91
C LYS A 5 13.87 -12.39 -7.85
N ALA A 6 13.95 -12.74 -6.57
CA ALA A 6 13.73 -11.85 -5.44
C ALA A 6 14.74 -10.69 -5.44
N HIS A 7 16.02 -10.98 -5.64
CA HIS A 7 17.06 -9.97 -5.73
C HIS A 7 16.80 -8.93 -6.84
N ILE A 8 16.38 -9.39 -8.04
CA ILE A 8 16.02 -8.48 -9.14
C ILE A 8 14.85 -7.58 -8.75
N LEU A 9 13.81 -8.11 -8.06
CA LEU A 9 12.67 -7.32 -7.61
C LEU A 9 13.08 -6.25 -6.58
N ASP A 10 13.97 -6.58 -5.63
CA ASP A 10 14.45 -5.64 -4.63
C ASP A 10 15.28 -4.51 -5.26
N VAL A 11 16.15 -4.85 -6.22
CA VAL A 11 16.94 -3.85 -6.98
C VAL A 11 16.02 -2.98 -7.85
N ALA A 12 14.98 -3.58 -8.46
CA ALA A 12 14.00 -2.85 -9.25
C ALA A 12 13.25 -1.81 -8.41
N MET A 13 12.85 -2.19 -7.19
CA MET A 13 12.19 -1.28 -6.26
C MET A 13 13.05 -0.04 -5.97
N GLN A 14 14.32 -0.23 -5.67
CA GLN A 14 15.25 0.87 -5.41
C GLN A 14 15.44 1.74 -6.65
N LEU A 15 15.61 1.14 -7.83
CA LEU A 15 15.80 1.86 -9.07
C LEU A 15 14.57 2.72 -9.44
N PHE A 16 13.37 2.14 -9.35
CA PHE A 16 12.11 2.86 -9.60
C PHE A 16 11.87 3.97 -8.57
N ALA A 17 12.30 3.78 -7.33
CA ALA A 17 12.22 4.79 -6.30
C ALA A 17 13.11 6.01 -6.56
N GLU A 18 14.30 5.78 -7.13
CA GLU A 18 15.29 6.83 -7.42
C GLU A 18 14.97 7.57 -8.72
N LYS A 19 14.66 6.82 -9.77
CA LYS A 19 14.54 7.36 -11.14
C LYS A 19 13.08 7.44 -11.66
N GLY A 20 12.13 6.91 -10.91
CA GLY A 20 10.77 6.66 -11.38
C GLY A 20 10.71 5.46 -12.36
N PHE A 21 9.51 5.06 -12.72
CA PHE A 21 9.32 3.99 -13.70
C PHE A 21 9.85 4.41 -15.07
N GLU A 22 9.49 5.60 -15.57
CA GLU A 22 9.93 6.09 -16.90
C GLU A 22 11.44 6.28 -17.00
N GLY A 23 12.07 6.84 -15.96
CA GLY A 23 13.51 7.10 -15.94
C GLY A 23 14.39 5.85 -15.79
N SER A 24 13.78 4.66 -15.71
CA SER A 24 14.46 3.38 -15.50
C SER A 24 14.38 2.49 -16.73
N SER A 25 15.45 1.78 -17.06
CA SER A 25 15.47 0.80 -18.14
C SER A 25 15.81 -0.60 -17.61
N ILE A 26 15.43 -1.64 -18.38
CA ILE A 26 15.84 -3.02 -18.08
C ILE A 26 17.37 -3.18 -18.10
N ARG A 27 18.08 -2.37 -18.89
CA ARG A 27 19.56 -2.37 -18.91
C ARG A 27 20.13 -1.80 -17.60
N ASP A 28 19.58 -0.67 -17.10
CA ASP A 28 19.98 -0.11 -15.80
C ASP A 28 19.73 -1.10 -14.67
N LEU A 29 18.57 -1.76 -14.72
CA LEU A 29 18.21 -2.77 -13.73
C LEU A 29 19.17 -3.97 -13.76
N ALA A 30 19.43 -4.52 -14.94
CA ALA A 30 20.33 -5.65 -15.10
C ALA A 30 21.75 -5.33 -14.61
N ALA A 31 22.26 -4.15 -14.98
CA ALA A 31 23.58 -3.66 -14.54
C ALA A 31 23.63 -3.53 -13.00
N ARG A 32 22.60 -2.92 -12.40
CA ARG A 32 22.54 -2.71 -10.94
C ARG A 32 22.35 -4.01 -10.15
N ALA A 33 21.59 -4.97 -10.72
CA ALA A 33 21.37 -6.29 -10.12
C ALA A 33 22.55 -7.27 -10.34
N GLY A 34 23.57 -6.89 -11.09
CA GLY A 34 24.69 -7.76 -11.41
C GLY A 34 24.30 -8.97 -12.27
N VAL A 35 23.27 -8.82 -13.13
CA VAL A 35 22.78 -9.88 -14.01
C VAL A 35 22.78 -9.40 -15.46
N ASN A 36 22.65 -10.32 -16.42
CA ASN A 36 22.47 -9.95 -17.81
C ASN A 36 21.00 -9.60 -18.13
N VAL A 37 20.79 -8.78 -19.17
CA VAL A 37 19.44 -8.38 -19.62
C VAL A 37 18.58 -9.58 -20.00
N ALA A 38 19.18 -10.62 -20.58
CA ALA A 38 18.45 -11.84 -20.95
C ALA A 38 17.85 -12.54 -19.72
N MET A 39 18.52 -12.50 -18.58
CA MET A 39 18.01 -13.05 -17.33
C MET A 39 16.79 -12.27 -16.81
N VAL A 40 16.82 -10.94 -16.87
CA VAL A 40 15.67 -10.12 -16.49
C VAL A 40 14.48 -10.40 -17.41
N ASN A 41 14.71 -10.45 -18.72
CA ASN A 41 13.67 -10.77 -19.69
C ASN A 41 13.14 -12.20 -19.53
N TYR A 42 13.99 -13.15 -19.18
CA TYR A 42 13.59 -14.54 -18.91
C TYR A 42 12.63 -14.63 -17.71
N TYR A 43 12.88 -13.90 -16.62
CA TYR A 43 12.05 -13.95 -15.43
C TYR A 43 10.76 -13.13 -15.54
N PHE A 44 10.79 -12.01 -16.26
CA PHE A 44 9.70 -11.04 -16.21
C PHE A 44 9.11 -10.66 -17.59
N GLY A 45 9.85 -10.86 -18.68
CA GLY A 45 9.42 -10.52 -20.04
C GLY A 45 9.56 -9.03 -20.36
N SER A 46 8.95 -8.14 -19.58
CA SER A 46 9.01 -6.69 -19.80
C SER A 46 9.19 -5.91 -18.48
N LYS A 47 9.45 -4.60 -18.62
CA LYS A 47 9.54 -3.68 -17.48
C LYS A 47 8.20 -3.57 -16.74
N GLU A 48 7.10 -3.54 -17.47
CA GLU A 48 5.73 -3.53 -16.96
C GLU A 48 5.45 -4.80 -16.16
N LYS A 49 5.75 -5.96 -16.72
CA LYS A 49 5.54 -7.26 -16.05
C LYS A 49 6.43 -7.44 -14.81
N LEU A 50 7.62 -6.88 -14.83
CA LEU A 50 8.46 -6.82 -13.64
C LEU A 50 7.82 -5.94 -12.56
N PHE A 51 7.31 -4.76 -12.94
CA PHE A 51 6.61 -3.86 -12.03
C PHE A 51 5.34 -4.52 -11.45
N GLU A 52 4.51 -5.13 -12.29
CA GLU A 52 3.35 -5.91 -11.86
C GLU A 52 3.73 -7.02 -10.86
N SER A 53 4.83 -7.74 -11.13
CA SER A 53 5.33 -8.81 -10.24
C SER A 53 5.75 -8.26 -8.87
N MET A 54 6.36 -7.07 -8.85
CA MET A 54 6.74 -6.37 -7.62
C MET A 54 5.50 -5.94 -6.82
N VAL A 55 4.49 -5.39 -7.49
CA VAL A 55 3.20 -5.01 -6.85
C VAL A 55 2.49 -6.26 -6.32
N ALA A 56 2.43 -7.33 -7.13
CA ALA A 56 1.78 -8.57 -6.77
C ALA A 56 2.40 -9.22 -5.52
N GLN A 57 3.72 -9.23 -5.41
CA GLN A 57 4.41 -9.76 -4.23
C GLN A 57 4.00 -9.02 -2.95
N LYS A 58 3.96 -7.69 -2.99
CA LYS A 58 3.58 -6.87 -1.83
C LYS A 58 2.08 -6.97 -1.51
N ALA A 59 1.24 -6.97 -2.53
CA ALA A 59 -0.21 -7.11 -2.38
C ALA A 59 -0.59 -8.49 -1.82
N SER A 60 0.04 -9.56 -2.29
CA SER A 60 -0.20 -10.92 -1.81
C SER A 60 0.12 -11.10 -0.33
N TYR A 61 1.26 -10.54 0.13
CA TYR A 61 1.59 -10.60 1.55
C TYR A 61 0.56 -9.83 2.39
N THR A 62 0.11 -8.64 1.94
CA THR A 62 -0.94 -7.88 2.64
C THR A 62 -2.25 -8.67 2.66
N ARG A 63 -2.60 -9.31 1.54
CA ARG A 63 -3.79 -10.15 1.44
C ARG A 63 -3.78 -11.29 2.45
N GLY A 64 -2.65 -11.98 2.62
CA GLY A 64 -2.52 -13.04 3.62
C GLY A 64 -2.85 -12.56 5.03
N VAL A 65 -2.31 -11.40 5.44
CA VAL A 65 -2.62 -10.81 6.75
C VAL A 65 -4.09 -10.40 6.88
N LEU A 66 -4.67 -9.79 5.83
CA LEU A 66 -6.09 -9.40 5.85
C LEU A 66 -7.02 -10.63 5.91
N ASP A 67 -6.68 -11.68 5.19
CA ASP A 67 -7.43 -12.95 5.21
C ASP A 67 -7.42 -13.59 6.60
N GLU A 68 -6.27 -13.56 7.30
CA GLU A 68 -6.17 -13.99 8.70
C GLU A 68 -7.06 -13.15 9.62
N ILE A 69 -7.10 -11.82 9.44
CA ILE A 69 -7.97 -10.92 10.20
C ILE A 69 -9.45 -11.25 9.96
N VAL A 70 -9.87 -11.42 8.70
CA VAL A 70 -11.26 -11.77 8.35
C VAL A 70 -11.66 -13.07 9.02
N LYS A 71 -10.83 -14.10 8.96
CA LYS A 71 -11.09 -15.44 9.52
C LYS A 71 -10.98 -15.51 11.04
N ASN A 72 -10.43 -14.50 11.69
CA ASN A 72 -10.25 -14.52 13.14
C ASN A 72 -11.61 -14.35 13.85
N THR A 73 -12.09 -15.40 14.49
CA THR A 73 -13.35 -15.43 15.21
C THR A 73 -13.27 -14.88 16.64
N THR A 74 -12.08 -14.63 17.15
CA THR A 74 -11.89 -14.06 18.49
C THR A 74 -11.98 -12.54 18.52
N LEU A 75 -11.81 -11.88 17.37
CA LEU A 75 -11.93 -10.44 17.22
C LEU A 75 -13.37 -10.04 16.93
N SER A 76 -13.86 -9.02 17.62
CA SER A 76 -15.09 -8.31 17.24
C SER A 76 -14.91 -7.59 15.90
N ASP A 77 -16.01 -7.21 15.23
CA ASP A 77 -15.93 -6.58 13.92
C ASP A 77 -15.14 -5.26 13.96
N ILE A 78 -15.26 -4.47 15.05
CA ILE A 78 -14.46 -3.23 15.19
C ILE A 78 -12.98 -3.52 15.48
N GLU A 79 -12.65 -4.58 16.20
CA GLU A 79 -11.25 -4.98 16.41
C GLU A 79 -10.62 -5.49 15.11
N LYS A 80 -11.39 -6.09 14.21
CA LYS A 80 -10.92 -6.43 12.86
C LYS A 80 -10.58 -5.17 12.06
N ILE A 81 -11.41 -4.12 12.12
CA ILE A 81 -11.11 -2.82 11.49
C ILE A 81 -9.85 -2.20 12.11
N ASP A 82 -9.70 -2.26 13.44
CA ASP A 82 -8.49 -1.78 14.11
C ASP A 82 -7.23 -2.53 13.64
N ALA A 83 -7.29 -3.85 13.47
CA ALA A 83 -6.20 -4.67 12.97
C ALA A 83 -5.86 -4.37 11.50
N VAL A 84 -6.89 -4.09 10.67
CA VAL A 84 -6.70 -3.60 9.30
C VAL A 84 -5.95 -2.27 9.31
N ILE A 85 -6.35 -1.31 10.15
CA ILE A 85 -5.68 -0.01 10.27
C ILE A 85 -4.21 -0.20 10.70
N ASP A 86 -3.95 -1.04 11.70
CA ASP A 86 -2.60 -1.35 12.15
C ASP A 86 -1.74 -1.89 11.00
N THR A 87 -2.28 -2.86 10.27
CA THR A 87 -1.62 -3.46 9.11
C THR A 87 -1.28 -2.42 8.03
N TYR A 88 -2.23 -1.54 7.69
CA TYR A 88 -2.01 -0.53 6.67
C TYR A 88 -1.03 0.56 7.12
N VAL A 89 -1.14 1.05 8.35
CA VAL A 89 -0.20 2.03 8.90
C VAL A 89 1.21 1.46 8.88
N ASP A 90 1.43 0.28 9.48
CA ASP A 90 2.76 -0.33 9.54
C ASP A 90 3.37 -0.54 8.16
N ARG A 91 2.58 -1.06 7.22
CA ARG A 91 3.07 -1.38 5.87
C ARG A 91 3.34 -0.18 5.02
N LEU A 92 2.42 0.79 5.02
CA LEU A 92 2.56 1.97 4.20
C LEU A 92 3.75 2.82 4.67
N PHE A 93 3.93 2.98 5.97
CA PHE A 93 5.06 3.73 6.51
C PHE A 93 6.39 2.99 6.35
N THR A 94 6.44 1.68 6.60
CA THR A 94 7.67 0.89 6.40
C THR A 94 8.06 0.79 4.93
N ASN A 95 7.10 0.65 4.01
CA ASN A 95 7.35 0.52 2.58
C ASN A 95 7.05 1.82 1.81
N ARG A 96 7.23 2.99 2.45
CA ARG A 96 6.86 4.31 1.92
C ARG A 96 7.38 4.61 0.51
N VAL A 97 8.60 4.16 0.23
CA VAL A 97 9.23 4.34 -1.08
C VAL A 97 8.45 3.60 -2.17
N PHE A 98 8.12 2.35 -1.91
CA PHE A 98 7.32 1.51 -2.80
C PHE A 98 5.92 2.10 -3.03
N HIS A 99 5.24 2.53 -1.95
CA HIS A 99 3.90 3.12 -2.07
C HIS A 99 3.90 4.42 -2.86
N ARG A 100 4.93 5.24 -2.72
CA ARG A 100 5.09 6.46 -3.53
C ARG A 100 5.22 6.13 -5.01
N VAL A 101 6.01 5.12 -5.38
CA VAL A 101 6.19 4.70 -6.78
C VAL A 101 4.88 4.17 -7.36
N ILE A 102 4.17 3.30 -6.63
CA ILE A 102 2.86 2.79 -7.08
C ILE A 102 1.85 3.92 -7.26
N HIS A 103 1.75 4.81 -6.27
CA HIS A 103 0.81 5.92 -6.33
C HIS A 103 1.10 6.86 -7.50
N GLN A 104 2.38 7.09 -7.78
CA GLN A 104 2.82 7.89 -8.93
C GLN A 104 2.38 7.25 -10.25
N GLU A 105 2.52 5.93 -10.40
CA GLU A 105 2.06 5.22 -11.59
C GLU A 105 0.53 5.20 -11.70
N LEU A 106 -0.19 5.01 -10.60
CA LEU A 106 -1.66 5.04 -10.61
C LEU A 106 -2.25 6.40 -10.94
N MET A 107 -1.60 7.49 -10.53
CA MET A 107 -2.16 8.84 -10.64
C MET A 107 -1.63 9.64 -11.83
N LEU A 108 -0.38 9.42 -12.24
CA LEU A 108 0.32 10.26 -13.21
C LEU A 108 0.70 9.54 -14.49
N SER A 109 0.64 8.22 -14.53
CA SER A 109 0.98 7.47 -15.73
C SER A 109 -0.09 7.65 -16.81
N GLN A 110 0.37 7.75 -18.07
CA GLN A 110 -0.51 7.73 -19.24
C GLN A 110 -0.74 6.30 -19.77
N ARG A 111 -0.36 5.29 -19.00
CA ARG A 111 -0.45 3.87 -19.37
C ARG A 111 -1.65 3.20 -18.72
N GLU A 112 -2.80 3.32 -19.33
CA GLU A 112 -4.05 2.74 -18.84
C GLU A 112 -3.93 1.24 -18.53
N SER A 113 -3.23 0.48 -19.39
CA SER A 113 -3.05 -0.97 -19.19
C SER A 113 -2.26 -1.29 -17.91
N LEU A 114 -1.21 -0.53 -17.60
CA LEU A 114 -0.43 -0.72 -16.37
C LEU A 114 -1.23 -0.28 -15.14
N GLN A 115 -1.94 0.85 -15.24
CA GLN A 115 -2.82 1.32 -14.16
C GLN A 115 -3.90 0.28 -13.85
N GLN A 116 -4.56 -0.27 -14.89
CA GLN A 116 -5.56 -1.31 -14.72
C GLN A 116 -4.95 -2.56 -14.07
N SER A 117 -3.80 -3.04 -14.55
CA SER A 117 -3.12 -4.19 -13.96
C SER A 117 -2.77 -3.97 -12.48
N ILE A 118 -2.27 -2.78 -12.10
CA ILE A 118 -1.98 -2.45 -10.70
C ILE A 118 -3.26 -2.47 -9.86
N ALA A 119 -4.33 -1.85 -10.37
CA ALA A 119 -5.63 -1.82 -9.70
C ALA A 119 -6.17 -3.24 -9.46
N ASP A 120 -6.13 -4.10 -10.48
CA ASP A 120 -6.59 -5.50 -10.41
C ASP A 120 -5.77 -6.33 -9.40
N ILE A 121 -4.47 -6.08 -9.29
CA ILE A 121 -3.60 -6.75 -8.32
C ILE A 121 -3.94 -6.34 -6.88
N ILE A 122 -4.28 -5.07 -6.63
CA ILE A 122 -4.54 -4.52 -5.30
C ILE A 122 -6.00 -4.73 -4.88
N PHE A 123 -6.94 -4.71 -5.82
CA PHE A 123 -8.38 -4.77 -5.58
C PHE A 123 -8.83 -5.90 -4.63
N PRO A 124 -8.30 -7.14 -4.71
CA PRO A 124 -8.69 -8.21 -3.79
C PRO A 124 -8.44 -7.89 -2.31
N ASN A 125 -7.48 -7.02 -1.99
CA ASN A 125 -7.26 -6.59 -0.60
C ASN A 125 -8.40 -5.70 -0.12
N SER A 126 -8.95 -4.85 -1.00
CA SER A 126 -10.10 -4.01 -0.68
C SER A 126 -11.38 -4.83 -0.50
N LEU A 127 -11.52 -5.98 -1.18
CA LEU A 127 -12.66 -6.88 -1.00
C LEU A 127 -12.68 -7.49 0.40
N LEU A 128 -11.54 -7.83 0.99
CA LEU A 128 -11.47 -8.35 2.35
C LEU A 128 -11.89 -7.29 3.39
N ILE A 129 -11.53 -6.03 3.19
CA ILE A 129 -11.99 -4.94 4.06
C ILE A 129 -13.50 -4.73 3.90
N LYS A 130 -13.97 -4.76 2.66
CA LYS A 130 -15.40 -4.66 2.35
C LYS A 130 -16.21 -5.76 3.04
N GLU A 131 -15.70 -7.00 3.03
CA GLU A 131 -16.33 -8.13 3.71
C GLU A 131 -16.51 -7.88 5.22
N ILE A 132 -15.47 -7.34 5.92
CA ILE A 132 -15.59 -6.99 7.35
C ILE A 132 -16.70 -5.94 7.56
N LEU A 133 -16.74 -4.91 6.72
CA LEU A 133 -17.73 -3.82 6.84
C LEU A 133 -19.15 -4.31 6.59
N GLU A 134 -19.37 -5.13 5.55
CA GLU A 134 -20.67 -5.69 5.21
C GLU A 134 -21.15 -6.68 6.29
N GLU A 135 -20.24 -7.51 6.80
CA GLU A 135 -20.54 -8.46 7.87
C GLU A 135 -20.93 -7.73 9.17
N GLY A 136 -20.16 -6.72 9.58
CA GLY A 136 -20.46 -5.91 10.76
C GLY A 136 -21.80 -5.16 10.63
N THR A 137 -22.13 -4.66 9.44
CA THR A 137 -23.43 -4.03 9.15
C THR A 137 -24.56 -5.07 9.20
N ARG A 138 -24.37 -6.24 8.63
CA ARG A 138 -25.37 -7.33 8.62
C ARG A 138 -25.68 -7.85 10.03
N LYS A 139 -24.70 -7.88 10.92
CA LYS A 139 -24.85 -8.24 12.33
C LYS A 139 -25.46 -7.13 13.19
N GLY A 140 -25.57 -5.90 12.69
CA GLY A 140 -26.02 -4.75 13.46
C GLY A 140 -24.93 -4.12 14.36
N ASN A 141 -23.68 -4.60 14.24
CA ASN A 141 -22.53 -4.05 14.98
C ASN A 141 -22.03 -2.75 14.38
N PHE A 142 -22.33 -2.49 13.10
CA PHE A 142 -22.02 -1.24 12.41
C PHE A 142 -23.27 -0.56 11.87
N LYS A 143 -23.25 0.76 11.81
CA LYS A 143 -24.21 1.55 11.03
C LYS A 143 -24.17 1.13 9.56
N LYS A 144 -25.24 1.42 8.85
CA LYS A 144 -25.24 1.30 7.39
C LYS A 144 -24.33 2.36 6.79
N VAL A 145 -23.26 1.94 6.16
CA VAL A 145 -22.23 2.81 5.52
C VAL A 145 -22.04 2.42 4.06
N ASP A 146 -21.30 3.24 3.33
CA ASP A 146 -20.82 2.94 1.98
C ASP A 146 -19.39 2.35 2.07
N PRO A 147 -19.19 1.02 1.90
CA PRO A 147 -17.88 0.40 2.08
C PRO A 147 -16.78 0.98 1.19
N PRO A 148 -16.98 1.25 -0.11
CA PRO A 148 -16.03 1.96 -0.96
C PRO A 148 -15.53 3.28 -0.36
N LEU A 149 -16.42 4.11 0.17
CA LEU A 149 -16.06 5.41 0.75
C LEU A 149 -15.34 5.25 2.10
N VAL A 150 -15.71 4.26 2.92
CA VAL A 150 -14.99 3.94 4.16
C VAL A 150 -13.55 3.52 3.85
N ILE A 151 -13.37 2.63 2.87
CA ILE A 151 -12.04 2.18 2.43
C ILE A 151 -11.22 3.37 1.89
N ALA A 152 -11.84 4.22 1.06
CA ALA A 152 -11.19 5.41 0.52
C ALA A 152 -10.77 6.39 1.64
N THR A 153 -11.60 6.56 2.67
CA THR A 153 -11.28 7.42 3.84
C THR A 153 -10.08 6.87 4.60
N LEU A 154 -10.06 5.56 4.89
CA LEU A 154 -8.97 4.91 5.60
C LEU A 154 -7.65 5.05 4.83
N VAL A 155 -7.63 4.55 3.59
CA VAL A 155 -6.41 4.52 2.77
C VAL A 155 -6.01 5.93 2.35
N GLY A 156 -6.98 6.79 2.03
CA GLY A 156 -6.75 8.19 1.63
C GLY A 156 -6.10 9.02 2.73
N THR A 157 -6.52 8.85 3.99
CA THR A 157 -5.89 9.54 5.13
C THR A 157 -4.42 9.16 5.28
N ILE A 158 -4.10 7.88 5.20
CA ILE A 158 -2.71 7.41 5.28
C ILE A 158 -1.90 7.93 4.09
N ASN A 159 -2.44 7.83 2.88
CA ASN A 159 -1.77 8.29 1.66
C ASN A 159 -1.51 9.80 1.70
N GLN A 160 -2.47 10.61 2.18
CA GLN A 160 -2.28 12.06 2.29
C GLN A 160 -1.09 12.41 3.20
N VAL A 161 -0.96 11.74 4.34
CA VAL A 161 0.18 11.94 5.24
C VAL A 161 1.49 11.51 4.58
N LEU A 162 1.48 10.34 3.93
CA LEU A 162 2.66 9.72 3.34
C LEU A 162 3.19 10.47 2.12
N LEU A 163 2.28 10.95 1.25
CA LEU A 163 2.64 11.52 -0.05
C LEU A 163 2.82 13.04 -0.02
N SER A 164 2.20 13.72 0.95
CA SER A 164 2.19 15.18 1.03
C SER A 164 3.04 15.72 2.18
N ARG A 165 4.31 15.24 2.32
CA ARG A 165 5.23 15.66 3.40
C ARG A 165 5.27 17.17 3.62
N LYS A 166 5.43 17.95 2.54
CA LYS A 166 5.53 19.42 2.63
C LYS A 166 4.25 20.05 3.22
N MET A 167 3.07 19.56 2.81
CA MET A 167 1.80 20.01 3.34
C MET A 167 1.63 19.57 4.79
N CYS A 168 1.96 18.32 5.10
CA CYS A 168 1.92 17.78 6.45
C CYS A 168 2.80 18.61 7.41
N ASN A 169 4.03 18.92 7.02
CA ASN A 169 4.94 19.75 7.83
C ASN A 169 4.37 21.15 8.09
N LYS A 170 3.76 21.79 7.08
CA LYS A 170 3.11 23.09 7.26
C LYS A 170 1.95 23.02 8.26
N LEU A 171 1.07 22.01 8.13
CA LEU A 171 -0.06 21.82 9.04
C LEU A 171 0.38 21.49 10.48
N LEU A 172 1.55 20.85 10.63
CA LEU A 172 2.13 20.51 11.93
C LEU A 172 3.01 21.63 12.51
N ASN A 173 3.20 22.75 11.81
CA ASN A 173 4.15 23.81 12.15
C ASN A 173 5.57 23.25 12.39
N ARG A 174 6.01 22.35 11.49
CA ARG A 174 7.33 21.73 11.54
C ARG A 174 8.24 22.26 10.44
N GLU A 175 9.55 22.19 10.70
CA GLU A 175 10.59 22.53 9.75
C GLU A 175 10.52 21.69 8.47
N ALA A 176 11.02 22.21 7.34
CA ALA A 176 11.03 21.51 6.07
C ALA A 176 11.87 20.21 6.10
N SER A 177 12.83 20.12 7.02
CA SER A 177 13.66 18.93 7.26
C SER A 177 12.92 17.80 7.98
N TYR A 178 11.87 18.11 8.74
CA TYR A 178 11.11 17.10 9.50
C TYR A 178 10.51 16.02 8.59
N ILE A 179 10.67 14.77 9.03
CA ILE A 179 10.16 13.59 8.32
C ILE A 179 9.09 12.93 9.21
N PRO A 180 7.80 13.19 8.96
CA PRO A 180 6.71 12.73 9.83
C PRO A 180 6.66 11.21 10.02
N TYR A 181 7.03 10.47 9.00
CA TYR A 181 6.99 8.99 9.00
C TYR A 181 8.22 8.33 9.65
N ASP A 182 9.23 9.11 10.07
CA ASP A 182 10.37 8.66 10.90
C ASP A 182 10.16 9.05 12.38
N ASP A 183 9.04 9.72 12.70
CA ASP A 183 8.61 10.07 14.05
C ASP A 183 7.53 9.09 14.54
N ASP A 184 7.93 8.16 15.39
CA ASP A 184 7.03 7.12 15.94
C ASP A 184 5.83 7.73 16.66
N GLN A 185 5.99 8.87 17.35
CA GLN A 185 4.89 9.54 18.04
C GLN A 185 3.85 10.05 17.04
N PHE A 186 4.31 10.57 15.91
CA PHE A 186 3.42 11.02 14.85
C PHE A 186 2.73 9.83 14.15
N VAL A 187 3.44 8.75 13.88
CA VAL A 187 2.86 7.52 13.32
C VAL A 187 1.77 6.96 14.24
N GLN A 188 2.03 6.89 15.56
CA GLN A 188 1.01 6.47 16.53
C GLN A 188 -0.17 7.46 16.63
N ARG A 189 0.07 8.76 16.44
CA ARG A 189 -1.00 9.76 16.35
C ARG A 189 -1.90 9.52 15.15
N VAL A 190 -1.33 9.24 13.98
CA VAL A 190 -2.08 8.90 12.76
C VAL A 190 -2.92 7.64 12.99
N ARG A 191 -2.33 6.60 13.55
CA ARG A 191 -3.00 5.34 13.87
C ARG A 191 -4.21 5.56 14.78
N ARG A 192 -4.03 6.23 15.90
CA ARG A 192 -5.12 6.53 16.84
C ARG A 192 -6.22 7.38 16.21
N HIS A 193 -5.85 8.37 15.40
CA HIS A 193 -6.80 9.21 14.70
C HIS A 193 -7.69 8.40 13.76
N ILE A 194 -7.11 7.52 12.95
CA ILE A 194 -7.88 6.70 12.00
C ILE A 194 -8.77 5.70 12.75
N LYS A 195 -8.27 5.06 13.81
CA LYS A 195 -9.08 4.16 14.65
C LYS A 195 -10.28 4.90 15.26
N GLN A 196 -10.05 6.07 15.83
CA GLN A 196 -11.14 6.87 16.40
C GLN A 196 -12.15 7.29 15.33
N LEU A 197 -11.69 7.80 14.19
CA LEU A 197 -12.55 8.18 13.08
C LEU A 197 -13.43 7.01 12.62
N MET A 198 -12.85 5.81 12.47
CA MET A 198 -13.61 4.63 12.07
C MET A 198 -14.61 4.20 13.15
N ARG A 199 -14.26 4.26 14.44
CA ARG A 199 -15.18 3.96 15.54
C ARG A 199 -16.37 4.92 15.55
N ASP A 200 -16.13 6.23 15.45
CA ASP A 200 -17.18 7.26 15.44
C ASP A 200 -18.10 7.13 14.21
N HIS A 201 -17.53 6.68 13.08
CA HIS A 201 -18.28 6.52 11.84
C HIS A 201 -19.07 5.20 11.78
N LEU A 202 -18.49 4.10 12.27
CA LEU A 202 -19.06 2.77 12.12
C LEU A 202 -19.97 2.35 13.26
N LEU A 203 -19.63 2.71 14.51
CA LEU A 203 -20.40 2.24 15.67
C LEU A 203 -21.72 3.02 15.81
N PRO A 204 -22.81 2.35 16.27
CA PRO A 204 -24.11 2.94 16.51
C PRO A 204 -24.09 4.17 17.41
#